data_6f9782cb5b930c547f1c8049895eee9d
#
_entry.id   6f9782cb5b930c547f1c8049895eee9d
#
_cell.length_a   1.000
_cell.length_b   1.000
_cell.length_c   1.000
_cell.angle_alpha   90.00
_cell.angle_beta   90.00
_cell.angle_gamma   90.00
#
_symmetry.space_group_name_H-M   'P 1'
#
loop_
_entity.id
_entity.type
_entity.pdbx_description
1 polymer ?
#
loop_
_entity_poly.entity_id
_entity_poly.type
_entity_poly.pdbx_seq_one_letter_code
_entity_poly.pdbx_strand_id
1 'polypeptide(L)'
;MEKRRKQRSYKTVPETQKEIAAYIKQRNPINHPCVMFRKSRVESAGGYQPCPYFEDYDLWVRMYRDHAQFANLPDTLLYMRIDGMHQRRGGIRYAKCVIDFRVKMYRNQVITFGEFLPMTVVRVLVSLMPNSLRRFLY
;
A
#
# COMPACT_ATOMS: atom_id res chain seq x y z
N MET A 1 -9.36 -32.36 14.51
CA MET A 1 -8.64 -31.48 15.46
C MET A 1 -8.05 -30.30 14.69
N GLU A 2 -8.74 -29.18 14.68
CA GLU A 2 -8.31 -27.98 13.98
C GLU A 2 -7.18 -27.32 14.76
N LYS A 3 -5.95 -27.31 14.25
CA LYS A 3 -4.82 -26.62 14.86
C LYS A 3 -5.17 -25.12 14.84
N ARG A 4 -5.55 -24.55 15.96
CA ARG A 4 -5.64 -23.09 16.16
C ARG A 4 -4.31 -22.46 15.72
N ARG A 5 -4.33 -21.83 14.55
CA ARG A 5 -3.15 -21.12 14.04
C ARG A 5 -2.93 -19.91 14.92
N LYS A 6 -1.77 -19.84 15.54
CA LYS A 6 -1.39 -18.77 16.45
C LYS A 6 -1.29 -17.47 15.65
N GLN A 7 -2.11 -16.48 15.99
CA GLN A 7 -1.99 -15.12 15.47
C GLN A 7 -0.61 -14.57 15.80
N ARG A 8 0.11 -14.03 14.79
CA ARG A 8 1.50 -13.61 14.93
C ARG A 8 1.67 -12.10 15.03
N SER A 9 0.80 -11.32 14.39
CA SER A 9 0.88 -9.85 14.38
C SER A 9 -0.45 -9.23 13.98
N TYR A 10 -0.61 -7.94 14.30
CA TYR A 10 -1.69 -7.10 13.81
C TYR A 10 -1.14 -6.09 12.81
N LYS A 11 -1.88 -5.79 11.77
CA LYS A 11 -1.62 -4.64 10.91
C LYS A 11 -2.59 -3.54 11.30
N THR A 12 -2.07 -2.48 11.90
CA THR A 12 -2.83 -1.25 12.14
C THR A 12 -2.70 -0.32 10.95
N VAL A 13 -3.77 0.41 10.66
CA VAL A 13 -3.84 1.44 9.60
C VAL A 13 -4.46 2.71 10.18
N PRO A 14 -4.19 3.89 9.61
CA PRO A 14 -4.80 5.13 10.07
C PRO A 14 -6.32 5.08 9.88
N GLU A 15 -7.08 5.64 10.83
CA GLU A 15 -8.53 5.53 10.87
C GLU A 15 -9.23 6.73 10.23
N THR A 16 -8.75 7.94 10.50
CA THR A 16 -9.38 9.18 10.05
C THR A 16 -8.89 9.64 8.67
N GLN A 17 -9.72 10.41 7.98
CA GLN A 17 -9.36 11.02 6.68
C GLN A 17 -8.05 11.81 6.75
N LYS A 18 -7.82 12.56 7.82
CA LYS A 18 -6.60 13.37 8.01
C LYS A 18 -5.35 12.49 8.11
N GLU A 19 -5.41 11.45 8.89
CA GLU A 19 -4.33 10.48 9.07
C GLU A 19 -4.08 9.68 7.78
N ILE A 20 -5.14 9.26 7.10
CA ILE A 20 -5.08 8.56 5.82
C ILE A 20 -4.41 9.45 4.77
N ALA A 21 -4.74 10.74 4.70
CA ALA A 21 -4.14 11.71 3.79
C ALA A 21 -2.62 11.87 3.99
N ALA A 22 -2.14 11.81 5.21
CA ALA A 22 -0.72 11.83 5.51
C ALA A 22 -0.05 10.48 5.19
N TYR A 23 -0.71 9.37 5.54
CA TYR A 23 -0.16 8.03 5.40
C TYR A 23 -0.10 7.54 3.94
N ILE A 24 -1.08 7.94 3.10
CA ILE A 24 -1.16 7.54 1.69
C ILE A 24 0.06 7.99 0.88
N LYS A 25 0.77 8.99 1.32
CA LYS A 25 2.02 9.45 0.71
C LYS A 25 3.19 8.48 0.93
N GLN A 26 3.11 7.65 1.96
CA GLN A 26 4.17 6.76 2.40
C GLN A 26 3.86 5.29 2.15
N ARG A 27 2.66 4.85 2.50
CA ARG A 27 2.21 3.46 2.43
C ARG A 27 0.74 3.39 2.03
N ASN A 28 0.32 2.21 1.55
CA ASN A 28 -1.08 1.92 1.29
C ASN A 28 -1.89 1.96 2.59
N PRO A 29 -2.82 2.93 2.76
CA PRO A 29 -3.58 3.09 3.99
C PRO A 29 -4.80 2.16 4.08
N ILE A 30 -5.19 1.50 3.00
CA ILE A 30 -6.41 0.70 2.91
C ILE A 30 -6.05 -0.78 2.77
N ASN A 31 -6.71 -1.63 3.53
CA ASN A 31 -6.58 -3.08 3.42
C ASN A 31 -7.53 -3.61 2.33
N HIS A 32 -7.03 -3.77 1.12
CA HIS A 32 -7.82 -4.16 -0.04
C HIS A 32 -8.76 -5.37 0.17
N PRO A 33 -8.37 -6.46 0.86
CA PRO A 33 -9.25 -7.62 1.03
C PRO A 33 -10.50 -7.40 1.88
N CYS A 34 -10.58 -6.29 2.62
CA CYS A 34 -11.73 -5.95 3.47
C CYS A 34 -12.25 -4.52 3.24
N VAL A 35 -12.06 -3.99 2.03
CA VAL A 35 -12.52 -2.66 1.66
C VAL A 35 -13.98 -2.69 1.20
N MET A 36 -14.72 -1.64 1.57
CA MET A 36 -16.02 -1.29 1.01
C MET A 36 -15.90 0.08 0.35
N PHE A 37 -16.41 0.25 -0.86
CA PHE A 37 -16.37 1.51 -1.58
C PHE A 37 -17.66 1.78 -2.38
N ARG A 38 -17.90 3.02 -2.66
CA ARG A 38 -18.97 3.40 -3.59
C ARG A 38 -18.51 3.17 -5.03
N LYS A 39 -19.23 2.34 -5.79
CA LYS A 39 -18.90 2.00 -7.17
C LYS A 39 -18.65 3.24 -8.03
N SER A 40 -19.52 4.25 -7.94
CA SER A 40 -19.38 5.51 -8.69
C SER A 40 -18.06 6.24 -8.44
N ARG A 41 -17.52 6.18 -7.22
CA ARG A 41 -16.20 6.79 -6.91
C ARG A 41 -15.04 6.03 -7.53
N VAL A 42 -15.12 4.72 -7.61
CA VAL A 42 -14.14 3.90 -8.32
C VAL A 42 -14.21 4.15 -9.82
N GLU A 43 -15.40 4.22 -10.37
CA GLU A 43 -15.63 4.50 -11.81
C GLU A 43 -15.12 5.90 -12.18
N SER A 44 -15.42 6.94 -11.38
CA SER A 44 -14.94 8.31 -11.64
C SER A 44 -13.42 8.41 -11.59
N ALA A 45 -12.75 7.62 -10.73
CA ALA A 45 -11.30 7.53 -10.67
C ALA A 45 -10.70 6.68 -11.81
N GLY A 46 -11.50 6.17 -12.75
CA GLY A 46 -11.07 5.36 -13.88
C GLY A 46 -10.82 3.88 -13.57
N GLY A 47 -11.40 3.36 -12.48
CA GLY A 47 -11.29 1.94 -12.11
C GLY A 47 -9.87 1.45 -11.82
N TYR A 48 -9.68 0.14 -11.78
CA TYR A 48 -8.35 -0.45 -11.66
C TYR A 48 -7.55 -0.28 -12.95
N GLN A 49 -6.32 0.17 -12.81
CA GLN A 49 -5.39 0.37 -13.93
C GLN A 49 -4.16 -0.52 -13.76
N PRO A 50 -3.47 -0.90 -14.86
CA PRO A 50 -2.22 -1.65 -14.78
C PRO A 50 -1.17 -0.87 -13.97
N CYS A 51 -0.80 -1.41 -12.81
CA CYS A 51 0.22 -0.87 -11.93
C CYS A 51 0.81 -2.03 -11.11
N PRO A 52 1.73 -2.82 -11.67
CA PRO A 52 2.20 -4.07 -11.08
C PRO A 52 2.59 -3.91 -9.60
N TYR A 53 2.05 -4.75 -8.73
CA TYR A 53 2.16 -4.74 -7.26
C TYR A 53 1.45 -3.59 -6.53
N PHE A 54 0.94 -2.58 -7.22
CA PHE A 54 0.36 -1.37 -6.62
C PHE A 54 -1.03 -1.03 -7.19
N GLU A 55 -1.73 -1.98 -7.81
CA GLU A 55 -3.02 -1.77 -8.49
C GLU A 55 -4.07 -1.15 -7.57
N ASP A 56 -4.16 -1.66 -6.34
CA ASP A 56 -5.06 -1.16 -5.31
C ASP A 56 -4.61 0.20 -4.78
N TYR A 57 -3.32 0.33 -4.49
CA TYR A 57 -2.76 1.58 -3.98
C TYR A 57 -2.86 2.71 -5.01
N ASP A 58 -2.63 2.43 -6.28
CA ASP A 58 -2.81 3.40 -7.36
C ASP A 58 -4.26 3.89 -7.46
N LEU A 59 -5.22 2.98 -7.30
CA LEU A 59 -6.64 3.34 -7.26
C LEU A 59 -6.94 4.28 -6.10
N TRP A 60 -6.47 3.97 -4.88
CA TRP A 60 -6.68 4.83 -3.71
C TRP A 60 -6.04 6.21 -3.88
N VAL A 61 -4.86 6.28 -4.47
CA VAL A 61 -4.17 7.55 -4.78
C VAL A 61 -4.98 8.38 -5.75
N ARG A 62 -5.55 7.79 -6.80
CA ARG A 62 -6.40 8.51 -7.76
C ARG A 62 -7.71 8.96 -7.12
N MET A 63 -8.37 8.10 -6.36
CA MET A 63 -9.58 8.46 -5.60
C MET A 63 -9.31 9.58 -4.59
N TYR A 64 -8.15 9.56 -3.92
CA TYR A 64 -7.73 10.64 -3.01
C TYR A 64 -7.59 11.98 -3.73
N ARG A 65 -6.99 12.00 -4.89
CA ARG A 65 -6.90 13.21 -5.74
C ARG A 65 -8.28 13.72 -6.17
N ASP A 66 -9.21 12.82 -6.42
CA ASP A 66 -10.60 13.15 -6.75
C ASP A 66 -11.45 13.47 -5.51
N HIS A 67 -10.79 13.83 -4.41
CA HIS A 67 -11.42 14.23 -3.14
C HIS A 67 -12.38 13.18 -2.54
N ALA A 68 -12.14 11.89 -2.80
CA ALA A 68 -12.86 10.83 -2.10
C ALA A 68 -12.53 10.84 -0.61
N GLN A 69 -13.54 10.59 0.20
CA GLN A 69 -13.38 10.47 1.65
C GLN A 69 -13.09 9.02 2.03
N PHE A 70 -12.14 8.83 2.93
CA PHE A 70 -11.71 7.53 3.42
C PHE A 70 -11.83 7.44 4.93
N ALA A 71 -12.11 6.26 5.42
CA ALA A 71 -12.02 5.90 6.84
C ALA A 71 -11.65 4.41 6.96
N ASN A 72 -10.96 4.04 8.01
CA ASN A 72 -10.79 2.65 8.40
C ASN A 72 -11.46 2.41 9.74
N LEU A 73 -12.03 1.23 9.92
CA LEU A 73 -12.58 0.78 11.20
C LEU A 73 -11.46 0.23 12.09
N PRO A 74 -11.49 0.49 13.41
CA PRO A 74 -10.49 -0.03 14.35
C PRO A 74 -10.60 -1.54 14.56
N ASP A 75 -11.72 -2.13 14.18
CA ASP A 75 -12.02 -3.53 14.42
C ASP A 75 -11.21 -4.49 13.54
N THR A 76 -10.85 -5.63 14.09
CA THR A 76 -10.20 -6.70 13.33
C THR A 76 -11.24 -7.51 12.54
N LEU A 77 -11.43 -7.16 11.28
CA LEU A 77 -12.44 -7.77 10.41
C LEU A 77 -11.90 -8.89 9.51
N LEU A 78 -10.58 -9.04 9.42
CA LEU A 78 -9.96 -10.02 8.54
C LEU A 78 -8.74 -10.68 9.16
N TYR A 79 -8.68 -12.02 9.04
CA TYR A 79 -7.48 -12.81 9.34
C TYR A 79 -6.87 -13.28 8.01
N MET A 80 -5.66 -12.84 7.73
CA MET A 80 -4.98 -13.14 6.48
C MET A 80 -3.75 -14.01 6.69
N ARG A 81 -3.55 -15.00 5.82
CA ARG A 81 -2.31 -15.76 5.75
C ARG A 81 -1.29 -14.97 4.95
N ILE A 82 -0.14 -14.72 5.56
CA ILE A 82 0.94 -13.91 4.95
C ILE A 82 2.13 -14.76 4.47
N ASP A 83 1.97 -16.08 4.37
CA ASP A 83 3.02 -16.99 3.93
C ASP A 83 3.51 -16.61 2.52
N GLY A 84 4.81 -16.36 2.38
CA GLY A 84 5.45 -16.02 1.10
C GLY A 84 5.24 -14.58 0.60
N MET A 85 4.50 -13.72 1.30
CA MET A 85 4.28 -12.33 0.89
C MET A 85 5.60 -11.54 0.79
N HIS A 86 6.55 -11.80 1.69
CA HIS A 86 7.86 -11.14 1.70
C HIS A 86 8.70 -11.48 0.47
N GLN A 87 8.51 -12.67 -0.12
CA GLN A 87 9.24 -13.10 -1.32
C GLN A 87 8.81 -12.30 -2.56
N ARG A 88 7.51 -11.97 -2.67
CA ARG A 88 6.95 -11.25 -3.81
C ARG A 88 7.40 -9.79 -3.88
N ARG A 89 7.81 -9.18 -2.74
CA ARG A 89 8.17 -7.76 -2.62
C ARG A 89 9.68 -7.55 -2.64
N GLY A 90 10.41 -8.26 -3.50
CA GLY A 90 11.85 -8.15 -3.61
C GLY A 90 12.39 -8.34 -5.01
N GLY A 91 13.66 -7.94 -5.18
CA GLY A 91 14.40 -8.03 -6.42
C GLY A 91 14.26 -6.80 -7.31
N ILE A 92 15.06 -6.77 -8.38
CA ILE A 92 15.20 -5.63 -9.30
C ILE A 92 13.87 -5.27 -9.97
N ARG A 93 13.08 -6.27 -10.36
CA ARG A 93 11.75 -6.04 -10.97
C ARG A 93 10.81 -5.28 -10.04
N TYR A 94 10.75 -5.68 -8.77
CA TYR A 94 9.93 -4.99 -7.77
C TYR A 94 10.47 -3.58 -7.48
N ALA A 95 11.80 -3.41 -7.37
CA ALA A 95 12.43 -2.11 -7.18
C ALA A 95 12.07 -1.13 -8.31
N LYS A 96 12.09 -1.60 -9.57
CA LYS A 96 11.64 -0.80 -10.71
C LYS A 96 10.18 -0.38 -10.58
N CYS A 97 9.27 -1.30 -10.23
CA CYS A 97 7.86 -0.97 -10.03
C CYS A 97 7.64 0.03 -8.89
N VAL A 98 8.45 -0.02 -7.84
CA VAL A 98 8.45 0.99 -6.75
C VAL A 98 8.81 2.36 -7.31
N ILE A 99 9.88 2.46 -8.10
CA ILE A 99 10.33 3.74 -8.70
C ILE A 99 9.23 4.28 -9.62
N ASP A 100 8.72 3.46 -10.54
CA ASP A 100 7.69 3.86 -11.52
C ASP A 100 6.43 4.39 -10.80
N PHE A 101 5.97 3.69 -9.77
CA PHE A 101 4.82 4.10 -8.97
C PHE A 101 5.09 5.42 -8.21
N ARG A 102 6.26 5.58 -7.61
CA ARG A 102 6.63 6.81 -6.90
C ARG A 102 6.78 8.00 -7.85
N VAL A 103 7.33 7.80 -9.04
CA VAL A 103 7.38 8.81 -10.11
C VAL A 103 5.95 9.22 -10.53
N LYS A 104 5.04 8.24 -10.68
CA LYS A 104 3.62 8.51 -10.97
C LYS A 104 2.98 9.38 -9.86
N MET A 105 3.21 9.07 -8.58
CA MET A 105 2.72 9.89 -7.47
C MET A 105 3.28 11.32 -7.49
N TYR A 106 4.57 11.47 -7.78
CA TYR A 106 5.21 12.78 -7.87
C TYR A 106 4.66 13.61 -9.05
N ARG A 107 4.58 13.02 -10.25
CA ARG A 107 4.01 13.67 -11.44
C ARG A 107 2.56 14.10 -11.24
N ASN A 108 1.82 13.32 -10.48
CA ASN A 108 0.45 13.60 -10.11
C ASN A 108 0.30 14.54 -8.89
N GLN A 109 1.39 15.14 -8.40
CA GLN A 109 1.41 16.09 -7.30
C GLN A 109 0.82 15.56 -5.97
N VAL A 110 0.83 14.24 -5.78
CA VAL A 110 0.41 13.59 -4.53
C VAL A 110 1.50 13.71 -3.47
N ILE A 111 2.75 13.69 -3.92
CA ILE A 111 3.94 13.83 -3.07
C ILE A 111 4.86 14.90 -3.62
N THR A 112 5.55 15.58 -2.72
CA THR A 112 6.61 16.55 -3.05
C THR A 112 7.93 15.86 -3.39
N PHE A 113 8.87 16.58 -3.97
CA PHE A 113 10.22 16.04 -4.24
C PHE A 113 10.94 15.60 -2.95
N GLY A 114 10.78 16.35 -1.86
CA GLY A 114 11.32 16.00 -0.56
C GLY A 114 10.73 14.72 0.04
N GLU A 115 9.48 14.38 -0.29
CA GLU A 115 8.84 13.13 0.09
C GLU A 115 9.16 11.99 -0.89
N PHE A 116 9.39 12.32 -2.16
CA PHE A 116 9.70 11.38 -3.22
C PHE A 116 11.05 10.70 -3.02
N LEU A 117 12.12 11.49 -2.89
CA LEU A 117 13.48 11.00 -2.94
C LEU A 117 13.82 10.05 -1.75
N PRO A 118 13.69 10.46 -0.48
CA PRO A 118 14.12 9.62 0.64
C PRO A 118 13.32 8.32 0.74
N MET A 119 12.00 8.39 0.55
CA MET A 119 11.14 7.22 0.61
C MET A 119 11.40 6.24 -0.55
N THR A 120 11.70 6.76 -1.74
CA THR A 120 12.03 5.91 -2.90
C THR A 120 13.33 5.17 -2.66
N VAL A 121 14.37 5.88 -2.18
CA VAL A 121 15.67 5.28 -1.85
C VAL A 121 15.51 4.18 -0.81
N VAL A 122 14.87 4.46 0.32
CA VAL A 122 14.65 3.47 1.38
C VAL A 122 13.90 2.23 0.84
N ARG A 123 12.84 2.40 0.07
CA ARG A 123 12.06 1.28 -0.48
C ARG A 123 12.85 0.45 -1.49
N VAL A 124 13.64 1.09 -2.33
CA VAL A 124 14.51 0.41 -3.29
C VAL A 124 15.58 -0.40 -2.55
N LEU A 125 16.25 0.19 -1.56
CA LEU A 125 17.25 -0.51 -0.75
C LEU A 125 16.64 -1.74 -0.04
N VAL A 126 15.49 -1.58 0.60
CA VAL A 126 14.79 -2.71 1.24
C VAL A 126 14.40 -3.78 0.23
N SER A 127 13.98 -3.41 -0.98
CA SER A 127 13.60 -4.37 -2.02
C SER A 127 14.78 -5.17 -2.57
N LEU A 128 15.98 -4.61 -2.55
CA LEU A 128 17.21 -5.26 -3.01
C LEU A 128 17.89 -6.09 -1.91
N MET A 129 17.48 -5.94 -0.65
CA MET A 129 18.03 -6.75 0.45
C MET A 129 17.71 -8.24 0.30
N PRO A 130 18.59 -9.14 0.77
CA PRO A 130 18.32 -10.57 0.86
C PRO A 130 17.04 -10.87 1.63
N ASN A 131 16.34 -11.94 1.26
CA ASN A 131 15.08 -12.34 1.89
C ASN A 131 15.17 -12.53 3.40
N SER A 132 16.32 -13.02 3.90
CA SER A 132 16.58 -13.21 5.33
C SER A 132 16.50 -11.89 6.10
N LEU A 133 17.11 -10.83 5.59
CA LEU A 133 17.14 -9.52 6.26
C LEU A 133 15.81 -8.79 6.11
N ARG A 134 15.17 -8.89 4.95
CA ARG A 134 13.86 -8.28 4.66
C ARG A 134 12.75 -8.79 5.58
N ARG A 135 12.86 -10.04 6.04
CA ARG A 135 11.92 -10.67 6.97
C ARG A 135 11.81 -9.96 8.33
N PHE A 136 12.85 -9.23 8.73
CA PHE A 136 12.87 -8.46 9.98
C PHE A 136 12.24 -7.07 9.85
N LEU A 137 12.06 -6.58 8.61
CA LEU A 137 11.54 -5.23 8.34
C LEU A 137 10.04 -5.21 8.02
N TYR A 138 9.42 -6.38 7.86
CA TYR A 138 8.00 -6.58 7.58
C TYR A 138 7.34 -7.44 8.66
#